data_23196dbe8fb466c58574fced0287ac70
#
_entry.id   23196dbe8fb466c58574fced0287ac70
#
_cell.length_a   1.000
_cell.length_b   1.000
_cell.length_c   1.000
_cell.angle_alpha   90.00
_cell.angle_beta   90.00
_cell.angle_gamma   90.00
#
_symmetry.space_group_name_H-M   'P 1'
#
loop_
_entity.id
_entity.type
_entity.pdbx_description
1 polymer ?
#
loop_
_entity_poly.entity_id
_entity_poly.type
_entity_poly.pdbx_seq_one_letter_code
_entity_poly.pdbx_strand_id
1 'polypeptide(L)'
;KVIIGQKSVLDQMLIALLTRGHTLLVGVPGLAKTLLIKSMAEICDLNFKRIQFTPDLMPSDITGTELIDVDPESGKRNFRFYKGPIFGNIILADEINRTPPKTQSALLEAMQEHKVTAGGNTYDLEEPFFVLATQNPIEQEGTYPLPEAQLDRFMFHLNISYPTIEEEISIVNRTTINNHFNTEKVFSKESIINFQNLTLRVPISEN
;
A
#
# COMPACT_ATOMS: atom_id res chain seq x y z
N LYS A 1 2.00 -21.27 -7.26
CA LYS A 1 1.15 -20.59 -6.24
C LYS A 1 2.08 -20.11 -5.13
N VAL A 2 2.35 -18.80 -5.08
CA VAL A 2 3.33 -18.19 -4.16
C VAL A 2 2.78 -18.13 -2.72
N ILE A 3 1.50 -17.80 -2.57
CA ILE A 3 0.82 -17.66 -1.28
C ILE A 3 0.02 -18.93 -0.98
N ILE A 4 0.17 -19.45 0.23
CA ILE A 4 -0.60 -20.58 0.78
C ILE A 4 -1.56 -20.01 1.81
N GLY A 5 -2.80 -20.48 1.78
CA GLY A 5 -3.87 -19.89 2.58
C GLY A 5 -4.24 -18.48 2.12
N GLN A 6 -4.86 -17.70 2.97
CA GLN A 6 -5.17 -16.27 2.79
C GLN A 6 -5.96 -15.94 1.49
N LYS A 7 -6.69 -16.92 0.90
CA LYS A 7 -7.44 -16.71 -0.34
C LYS A 7 -8.46 -15.58 -0.18
N SER A 8 -9.21 -15.59 0.92
CA SER A 8 -10.23 -14.58 1.21
C SER A 8 -9.62 -13.18 1.31
N VAL A 9 -8.44 -13.04 1.91
CA VAL A 9 -7.72 -11.76 2.00
C VAL A 9 -7.31 -11.28 0.61
N LEU A 10 -6.76 -12.17 -0.22
CA LEU A 10 -6.40 -11.86 -1.60
C LEU A 10 -7.61 -11.41 -2.43
N ASP A 11 -8.73 -12.13 -2.34
CA ASP A 11 -9.96 -11.80 -3.07
C ASP A 11 -10.46 -10.39 -2.68
N GLN A 12 -10.48 -10.08 -1.39
CA GLN A 12 -10.91 -8.77 -0.90
C GLN A 12 -9.93 -7.64 -1.27
N MET A 13 -8.62 -7.90 -1.26
CA MET A 13 -7.64 -6.93 -1.74
C MET A 13 -7.80 -6.65 -3.25
N LEU A 14 -8.08 -7.67 -4.06
CA LEU A 14 -8.36 -7.50 -5.49
C LEU A 14 -9.66 -6.71 -5.71
N ILE A 15 -10.71 -6.99 -4.94
CA ILE A 15 -11.95 -6.21 -4.98
C ILE A 15 -11.64 -4.74 -4.66
N ALA A 16 -10.91 -4.46 -3.59
CA ALA A 16 -10.53 -3.10 -3.23
C ALA A 16 -9.74 -2.41 -4.35
N LEU A 17 -8.75 -3.08 -4.94
CA LEU A 17 -7.99 -2.54 -6.07
C LEU A 17 -8.91 -2.20 -7.25
N LEU A 18 -9.83 -3.10 -7.61
CA LEU A 18 -10.73 -2.92 -8.77
C LEU A 18 -11.86 -1.91 -8.53
N THR A 19 -12.18 -1.61 -7.29
CA THR A 19 -13.18 -0.60 -6.90
C THR A 19 -12.58 0.73 -6.46
N ARG A 20 -11.25 0.93 -6.67
CA ARG A 20 -10.50 2.12 -6.25
C ARG A 20 -10.53 2.36 -4.73
N GLY A 21 -10.74 1.30 -3.95
CA GLY A 21 -10.69 1.36 -2.49
C GLY A 21 -9.29 1.07 -1.96
N HIS A 22 -9.15 1.23 -0.65
CA HIS A 22 -7.94 0.90 0.09
C HIS A 22 -8.25 -0.15 1.16
N THR A 23 -7.22 -0.81 1.71
CA THR A 23 -7.42 -1.90 2.67
C THR A 23 -6.55 -1.69 3.91
N LEU A 24 -7.15 -1.89 5.09
CA LEU A 24 -6.44 -1.98 6.35
C LEU A 24 -6.34 -3.45 6.76
N LEU A 25 -5.14 -3.91 7.01
CA LEU A 25 -4.83 -5.28 7.36
C LEU A 25 -4.35 -5.35 8.80
N VAL A 26 -5.12 -5.98 9.67
CA VAL A 26 -4.77 -6.19 11.07
C VAL A 26 -4.25 -7.60 11.26
N GLY A 27 -3.09 -7.73 11.86
CA GLY A 27 -2.50 -9.04 12.13
C GLY A 27 -1.09 -8.96 12.66
N VAL A 28 -0.69 -10.02 13.31
CA VAL A 28 0.64 -10.14 13.92
C VAL A 28 1.76 -10.09 12.87
N PRO A 29 2.98 -9.72 13.28
CA PRO A 29 4.13 -9.75 12.38
C PRO A 29 4.44 -11.19 11.91
N GLY A 30 5.15 -11.32 10.80
CA GLY A 30 5.57 -12.63 10.28
C GLY A 30 4.58 -13.37 9.38
N LEU A 31 3.38 -12.86 9.15
CA LEU A 31 2.35 -13.49 8.31
C LEU A 31 2.47 -13.17 6.80
N ALA A 32 3.69 -12.96 6.32
CA ALA A 32 4.02 -12.74 4.91
C ALA A 32 3.23 -11.60 4.21
N LYS A 33 2.74 -10.58 4.95
CA LYS A 33 1.97 -9.44 4.43
C LYS A 33 2.69 -8.75 3.27
N THR A 34 3.99 -8.50 3.43
CA THR A 34 4.82 -7.87 2.39
C THR A 34 4.93 -8.73 1.13
N LEU A 35 5.08 -10.04 1.28
CA LEU A 35 5.14 -10.97 0.14
C LEU A 35 3.83 -10.97 -0.63
N LEU A 36 2.70 -10.96 0.09
CA LEU A 36 1.36 -10.98 -0.49
C LEU A 36 1.12 -9.76 -1.39
N ILE A 37 1.35 -8.55 -0.88
CA ILE A 37 1.10 -7.33 -1.64
C ILE A 37 2.14 -7.12 -2.76
N LYS A 38 3.40 -7.50 -2.53
CA LYS A 38 4.44 -7.45 -3.55
C LYS A 38 4.13 -8.38 -4.72
N SER A 39 3.69 -9.61 -4.44
CA SER A 39 3.26 -10.56 -5.48
C SER A 39 2.07 -10.05 -6.28
N MET A 40 1.10 -9.39 -5.61
CA MET A 40 -0.02 -8.76 -6.29
C MET A 40 0.45 -7.64 -7.24
N ALA A 41 1.36 -6.78 -6.80
CA ALA A 41 1.93 -5.73 -7.63
C ALA A 41 2.67 -6.28 -8.86
N GLU A 42 3.46 -7.34 -8.69
CA GLU A 42 4.19 -8.00 -9.77
C GLU A 42 3.23 -8.60 -10.81
N ILE A 43 2.17 -9.30 -10.38
CA ILE A 43 1.15 -9.89 -11.26
C ILE A 43 0.39 -8.82 -12.04
N CYS A 44 0.15 -7.66 -11.43
CA CYS A 44 -0.59 -6.54 -12.03
C CYS A 44 0.31 -5.56 -12.80
N ASP A 45 1.61 -5.81 -12.91
CA ASP A 45 2.60 -4.91 -13.52
C ASP A 45 2.54 -3.47 -12.96
N LEU A 46 2.42 -3.35 -11.64
CA LEU A 46 2.29 -2.09 -10.92
C LEU A 46 3.52 -1.79 -10.07
N ASN A 47 3.85 -0.50 -9.97
CA ASN A 47 4.99 -0.04 -9.18
C ASN A 47 4.69 -0.17 -7.69
N PHE A 48 5.43 -1.05 -7.01
CA PHE A 48 5.33 -1.30 -5.58
C PHE A 48 6.28 -0.40 -4.79
N LYS A 49 5.76 0.20 -3.71
CA LYS A 49 6.55 0.92 -2.71
C LYS A 49 6.16 0.47 -1.30
N ARG A 50 7.14 0.42 -0.41
CA ARG A 50 6.91 0.15 1.02
C ARG A 50 7.31 1.37 1.84
N ILE A 51 6.46 1.74 2.77
CA ILE A 51 6.69 2.77 3.78
C ILE A 51 6.59 2.08 5.13
N GLN A 52 7.70 2.01 5.86
CA GLN A 52 7.71 1.52 7.23
C GLN A 52 7.41 2.70 8.15
N PHE A 53 6.30 2.64 8.85
CA PHE A 53 5.92 3.67 9.79
C PHE A 53 6.68 3.47 11.11
N THR A 54 7.50 4.45 11.48
CA THR A 54 8.30 4.51 12.70
C THR A 54 7.98 5.79 13.47
N PRO A 55 8.24 5.86 14.78
CA PRO A 55 7.90 7.05 15.57
C PRO A 55 8.56 8.34 15.09
N ASP A 56 9.69 8.26 14.40
CA ASP A 56 10.46 9.37 13.85
C ASP A 56 10.15 9.71 12.39
N LEU A 57 9.29 8.91 11.71
CA LEU A 57 8.92 9.16 10.32
C LEU A 57 8.21 10.50 10.16
N MET A 58 8.69 11.31 9.23
CA MET A 58 8.11 12.63 8.94
C MET A 58 7.17 12.57 7.71
N PRO A 59 6.18 13.48 7.60
CA PRO A 59 5.34 13.58 6.41
C PRO A 59 6.13 13.71 5.09
N SER A 60 7.23 14.47 5.11
CA SER A 60 8.12 14.64 3.94
C SER A 60 8.80 13.35 3.49
N ASP A 61 9.00 12.39 4.40
CA ASP A 61 9.58 11.08 4.05
C ASP A 61 8.59 10.25 3.23
N ILE A 62 7.30 10.51 3.38
CA ILE A 62 6.20 9.88 2.63
C ILE A 62 5.97 10.62 1.31
N THR A 63 5.78 11.94 1.38
CA THR A 63 5.35 12.75 0.24
C THR A 63 6.49 13.20 -0.65
N GLY A 64 7.70 13.26 -0.11
CA GLY A 64 8.85 13.84 -0.78
C GLY A 64 9.17 15.25 -0.29
N THR A 65 10.30 15.77 -0.73
CA THR A 65 10.83 17.06 -0.29
C THR A 65 11.44 17.84 -1.44
N GLU A 66 11.46 19.17 -1.34
CA GLU A 66 12.21 20.02 -2.24
C GLU A 66 13.64 20.18 -1.73
N LEU A 67 14.60 19.94 -2.60
CA LEU A 67 16.02 20.19 -2.35
C LEU A 67 16.53 21.29 -3.28
N ILE A 68 17.52 22.03 -2.79
CA ILE A 68 18.25 23.01 -3.61
C ILE A 68 19.28 22.23 -4.41
N ASP A 69 19.07 22.19 -5.71
CA ASP A 69 20.04 21.65 -6.67
C ASP A 69 20.89 22.81 -7.21
N VAL A 70 22.20 22.66 -7.17
CA VAL A 70 23.14 23.69 -7.66
C VAL A 70 23.70 23.17 -8.98
N ASP A 71 23.39 23.90 -10.04
CA ASP A 71 23.94 23.64 -11.38
C ASP A 71 25.48 23.81 -11.33
N PRO A 72 26.26 22.75 -11.60
CA PRO A 72 27.71 22.81 -11.49
C PRO A 72 28.38 23.77 -12.50
N GLU A 73 27.72 24.06 -13.62
CA GLU A 73 28.29 24.93 -14.66
C GLU A 73 27.96 26.42 -14.46
N SER A 74 26.70 26.69 -14.05
CA SER A 74 26.21 28.07 -13.92
C SER A 74 26.21 28.62 -12.50
N GLY A 75 26.37 27.73 -11.48
CA GLY A 75 26.25 28.09 -10.06
C GLY A 75 24.82 28.46 -9.64
N LYS A 76 23.82 28.36 -10.52
CA LYS A 76 22.44 28.69 -10.22
C LYS A 76 21.83 27.66 -9.28
N ARG A 77 21.08 28.18 -8.31
CA ARG A 77 20.31 27.35 -7.35
C ARG A 77 18.90 27.19 -7.91
N ASN A 78 18.51 25.93 -8.12
CA ASN A 78 17.15 25.56 -8.53
C ASN A 78 16.52 24.69 -7.45
N PHE A 79 15.24 24.89 -7.14
CA PHE A 79 14.49 23.98 -6.31
C PHE A 79 14.06 22.78 -7.16
N ARG A 80 14.35 21.58 -6.68
CA ARG A 80 13.93 20.35 -7.33
C ARG A 80 13.16 19.51 -6.32
N PHE A 81 11.95 19.08 -6.73
CA PHE A 81 11.14 18.18 -5.94
C PHE A 81 11.59 16.73 -6.13
N TYR A 82 11.92 16.08 -5.02
CA TYR A 82 12.23 14.66 -4.98
C TYR A 82 11.01 13.90 -4.45
N LYS A 83 10.38 13.13 -5.33
CA LYS A 83 9.19 12.34 -5.05
C LYS A 83 9.46 11.31 -3.96
N GLY A 84 8.61 11.29 -2.93
CA GLY A 84 8.63 10.28 -1.89
C GLY A 84 8.02 8.94 -2.35
N PRO A 85 8.02 7.92 -1.48
CA PRO A 85 7.52 6.60 -1.80
C PRO A 85 6.01 6.54 -2.09
N ILE A 86 5.24 7.56 -1.71
CA ILE A 86 3.80 7.67 -2.02
C ILE A 86 3.52 7.68 -3.53
N PHE A 87 4.51 8.07 -4.35
CA PHE A 87 4.40 8.09 -5.82
C PHE A 87 4.61 6.70 -6.44
N GLY A 88 3.96 5.69 -5.89
CA GLY A 88 3.85 4.35 -6.44
C GLY A 88 2.38 4.02 -6.74
N ASN A 89 2.14 2.91 -7.44
CA ASN A 89 0.79 2.44 -7.71
C ASN A 89 0.23 1.61 -6.54
N ILE A 90 1.07 0.76 -5.95
CA ILE A 90 0.74 -0.08 -4.80
C ILE A 90 1.66 0.29 -3.64
N ILE A 91 1.07 0.81 -2.58
CA ILE A 91 1.78 1.24 -1.38
C ILE A 91 1.47 0.28 -0.23
N LEU A 92 2.51 -0.29 0.36
CA LEU A 92 2.43 -0.94 1.66
C LEU A 92 2.80 0.07 2.74
N ALA A 93 1.82 0.55 3.50
CA ALA A 93 2.00 1.37 4.69
C ALA A 93 2.10 0.45 5.91
N ASP A 94 3.32 0.03 6.25
CA ASP A 94 3.55 -1.01 7.26
C ASP A 94 3.59 -0.39 8.66
N GLU A 95 2.77 -0.92 9.57
CA GLU A 95 2.64 -0.48 10.97
C GLU A 95 2.21 1.00 11.11
N ILE A 96 1.17 1.40 10.38
CA ILE A 96 0.69 2.81 10.33
C ILE A 96 0.43 3.42 11.71
N ASN A 97 0.07 2.61 12.70
CA ASN A 97 -0.20 3.04 14.07
C ASN A 97 1.06 3.37 14.89
N ARG A 98 2.27 3.14 14.38
CA ARG A 98 3.53 3.48 15.09
C ARG A 98 4.00 4.92 14.91
N THR A 99 3.32 5.68 14.09
CA THR A 99 3.70 7.06 13.75
C THR A 99 2.68 8.05 14.28
N PRO A 100 3.09 9.25 14.71
CA PRO A 100 2.17 10.28 15.18
C PRO A 100 1.10 10.66 14.14
N PRO A 101 -0.08 11.15 14.58
CA PRO A 101 -1.23 11.46 13.72
C PRO A 101 -0.91 12.41 12.54
N LYS A 102 0.03 13.33 12.72
CA LYS A 102 0.45 14.26 11.66
C LYS A 102 1.02 13.53 10.44
N THR A 103 1.81 12.50 10.66
CA THR A 103 2.41 11.70 9.58
C THR A 103 1.41 10.72 8.99
N GLN A 104 0.54 10.12 9.82
CA GLN A 104 -0.58 9.31 9.32
C GLN A 104 -1.48 10.13 8.38
N SER A 105 -1.78 11.39 8.74
CA SER A 105 -2.63 12.27 7.95
C SER A 105 -2.10 12.53 6.56
N ALA A 106 -0.78 12.58 6.35
CA ALA A 106 -0.19 12.78 5.03
C ALA A 106 -0.52 11.62 4.06
N LEU A 107 -0.49 10.36 4.56
CA LEU A 107 -0.92 9.21 3.76
C LEU A 107 -2.43 9.23 3.51
N LEU A 108 -3.21 9.48 4.56
CA LEU A 108 -4.68 9.44 4.49
C LEU A 108 -5.26 10.54 3.61
N GLU A 109 -4.63 11.73 3.57
CA GLU A 109 -4.96 12.80 2.64
C GLU A 109 -4.68 12.38 1.20
N ALA A 110 -3.52 11.82 0.94
CA ALA A 110 -3.15 11.31 -0.39
C ALA A 110 -4.10 10.20 -0.89
N MET A 111 -4.59 9.34 0.02
CA MET A 111 -5.59 8.32 -0.29
C MET A 111 -6.93 8.93 -0.72
N GLN A 112 -7.33 10.05 -0.12
CA GLN A 112 -8.61 10.70 -0.40
C GLN A 112 -8.55 11.60 -1.63
N GLU A 113 -7.50 12.41 -1.73
CA GLU A 113 -7.40 13.45 -2.75
C GLU A 113 -6.73 12.95 -4.04
N HIS A 114 -6.07 11.77 -4.01
CA HIS A 114 -5.21 11.27 -5.10
C HIS A 114 -4.14 12.26 -5.54
N LYS A 115 -3.73 13.13 -4.62
CA LYS A 115 -2.76 14.21 -4.82
C LYS A 115 -1.88 14.38 -3.60
N VAL A 116 -0.74 14.99 -3.83
CA VAL A 116 0.21 15.38 -2.78
C VAL A 116 0.57 16.85 -2.96
N THR A 117 0.48 17.63 -1.88
CA THR A 117 0.95 19.02 -1.88
C THR A 117 2.31 19.09 -1.18
N ALA A 118 3.32 19.55 -1.90
CA ALA A 118 4.68 19.74 -1.40
C ALA A 118 5.31 20.96 -2.04
N GLY A 119 6.05 21.76 -1.25
CA GLY A 119 6.73 22.97 -1.74
C GLY A 119 5.82 24.00 -2.41
N GLY A 120 4.55 24.07 -2.00
CA GLY A 120 3.57 24.97 -2.62
C GLY A 120 2.99 24.47 -3.95
N ASN A 121 3.41 23.31 -4.45
CA ASN A 121 2.91 22.70 -5.66
C ASN A 121 2.07 21.46 -5.34
N THR A 122 1.07 21.18 -6.18
CA THR A 122 0.24 19.97 -6.08
C THR A 122 0.64 19.01 -7.20
N TYR A 123 0.85 17.75 -6.82
CA TYR A 123 1.26 16.67 -7.71
C TYR A 123 0.20 15.58 -7.70
N ASP A 124 -0.29 15.20 -8.87
CA ASP A 124 -1.22 14.08 -9.01
C ASP A 124 -0.49 12.74 -8.76
N LEU A 125 -1.16 11.82 -8.08
CA LEU A 125 -0.71 10.43 -7.95
C LEU A 125 -1.13 9.65 -9.18
N GLU A 126 -0.28 8.70 -9.56
CA GLU A 126 -0.51 7.90 -10.77
C GLU A 126 -1.48 6.75 -10.52
N GLU A 127 -2.53 6.68 -11.34
CA GLU A 127 -3.52 5.60 -11.28
C GLU A 127 -3.03 4.30 -11.96
N PRO A 128 -3.45 3.12 -11.47
CA PRO A 128 -4.24 2.91 -10.26
C PRO A 128 -3.41 3.19 -9.01
N PHE A 129 -4.05 3.74 -7.98
CA PHE A 129 -3.43 4.01 -6.70
C PHE A 129 -4.11 3.19 -5.59
N PHE A 130 -3.36 2.28 -4.98
CA PHE A 130 -3.86 1.36 -3.95
C PHE A 130 -2.95 1.37 -2.72
N VAL A 131 -3.55 1.56 -1.56
CA VAL A 131 -2.84 1.49 -0.27
C VAL A 131 -3.31 0.27 0.51
N LEU A 132 -2.36 -0.57 0.91
CA LEU A 132 -2.53 -1.54 1.97
C LEU A 132 -1.83 -1.02 3.22
N ALA A 133 -2.59 -0.57 4.20
CA ALA A 133 -2.03 -0.23 5.51
C ALA A 133 -2.04 -1.47 6.41
N THR A 134 -1.04 -1.61 7.28
CA THR A 134 -1.01 -2.68 8.28
C THR A 134 -1.02 -2.11 9.69
N GLN A 135 -1.64 -2.86 10.60
CA GLN A 135 -1.57 -2.63 12.04
C GLN A 135 -1.19 -3.90 12.77
N ASN A 136 -0.35 -3.76 13.78
CA ASN A 136 -0.06 -4.83 14.71
C ASN A 136 -0.95 -4.65 15.97
N PRO A 137 -1.90 -5.55 16.23
CA PRO A 137 -2.82 -5.41 17.37
C PRO A 137 -2.17 -5.69 18.73
N ILE A 138 -1.00 -6.34 18.74
CA ILE A 138 -0.32 -6.74 19.99
C ILE A 138 0.50 -5.59 20.58
N GLU A 139 1.09 -4.76 19.73
CA GLU A 139 1.88 -3.62 20.18
C GLU A 139 0.96 -2.46 20.59
N GLN A 140 0.82 -2.25 21.89
CA GLN A 140 0.02 -1.15 22.44
C GLN A 140 0.89 0.04 22.90
N GLU A 141 2.12 -0.23 23.36
CA GLU A 141 3.03 0.82 23.80
C GLU A 141 3.63 1.58 22.61
N GLY A 142 3.62 2.91 22.68
CA GLY A 142 4.17 3.77 21.63
C GLY A 142 3.37 3.77 20.33
N THR A 143 2.08 3.39 20.38
CA THR A 143 1.20 3.42 19.20
C THR A 143 0.18 4.56 19.26
N TYR A 144 -0.23 4.99 18.09
CA TYR A 144 -1.26 6.01 17.87
C TYR A 144 -2.39 5.39 17.06
N PRO A 145 -3.47 4.93 17.69
CA PRO A 145 -4.59 4.32 16.98
C PRO A 145 -5.23 5.31 16.00
N LEU A 146 -5.68 4.79 14.87
CA LEU A 146 -6.43 5.58 13.90
C LEU A 146 -7.84 5.88 14.48
N PRO A 147 -8.30 7.14 14.49
CA PRO A 147 -9.69 7.48 14.80
C PRO A 147 -10.67 6.84 13.82
N GLU A 148 -11.91 6.58 14.25
CA GLU A 148 -12.96 5.97 13.42
C GLU A 148 -13.15 6.70 12.08
N ALA A 149 -13.20 8.02 12.09
CA ALA A 149 -13.30 8.84 10.88
C ALA A 149 -12.14 8.65 9.88
N GLN A 150 -11.00 8.13 10.33
CA GLN A 150 -9.88 7.80 9.46
C GLN A 150 -9.93 6.33 8.98
N LEU A 151 -10.57 5.45 9.75
CA LEU A 151 -10.81 4.08 9.37
C LEU A 151 -11.80 3.98 8.19
N ASP A 152 -12.75 4.89 8.07
CA ASP A 152 -13.72 4.98 6.97
C ASP A 152 -13.08 5.16 5.58
N ARG A 153 -11.81 5.53 5.52
CA ARG A 153 -11.06 5.65 4.26
C ARG A 153 -10.62 4.29 3.70
N PHE A 154 -10.72 3.23 4.52
CA PHE A 154 -10.41 1.88 4.11
C PHE A 154 -11.71 1.13 3.79
N MET A 155 -11.83 0.66 2.54
CA MET A 155 -12.99 -0.13 2.09
C MET A 155 -13.11 -1.45 2.84
N PHE A 156 -11.98 -2.06 3.16
CA PHE A 156 -11.92 -3.31 3.92
C PHE A 156 -11.00 -3.18 5.13
N HIS A 157 -11.47 -3.75 6.24
CA HIS A 157 -10.70 -3.99 7.44
C HIS A 157 -10.56 -5.50 7.60
N LEU A 158 -9.39 -6.04 7.23
CA LEU A 158 -9.13 -7.46 7.15
C LEU A 158 -8.29 -7.94 8.32
N ASN A 159 -8.70 -9.06 8.93
CA ASN A 159 -7.91 -9.72 9.94
C ASN A 159 -7.15 -10.89 9.32
N ILE A 160 -5.82 -10.89 9.48
CA ILE A 160 -4.99 -12.06 9.16
C ILE A 160 -4.77 -12.87 10.44
N SER A 161 -5.19 -14.12 10.40
CA SER A 161 -4.91 -15.12 11.42
C SER A 161 -3.68 -15.96 11.06
N TYR A 162 -3.17 -16.69 12.05
CA TYR A 162 -2.15 -17.71 11.80
C TYR A 162 -2.67 -18.76 10.80
N PRO A 163 -1.79 -19.34 9.98
CA PRO A 163 -2.15 -20.43 9.09
C PRO A 163 -2.56 -21.67 9.90
N THR A 164 -3.35 -22.55 9.30
CA THR A 164 -3.65 -23.86 9.87
C THR A 164 -2.40 -24.74 9.86
N ILE A 165 -2.42 -25.84 10.63
CA ILE A 165 -1.29 -26.79 10.67
C ILE A 165 -0.98 -27.34 9.27
N GLU A 166 -2.00 -27.63 8.46
CA GLU A 166 -1.84 -28.12 7.09
C GLU A 166 -1.20 -27.06 6.17
N GLU A 167 -1.60 -25.80 6.35
CA GLU A 167 -1.00 -24.67 5.64
C GLU A 167 0.45 -24.45 6.07
N GLU A 168 0.78 -24.53 7.37
CA GLU A 168 2.14 -24.43 7.88
C GLU A 168 3.04 -25.53 7.29
N ILE A 169 2.59 -26.79 7.30
CA ILE A 169 3.32 -27.90 6.67
C ILE A 169 3.56 -27.61 5.19
N SER A 170 2.54 -27.09 4.49
CA SER A 170 2.66 -26.72 3.09
C SER A 170 3.65 -25.57 2.84
N ILE A 171 3.69 -24.58 3.74
CA ILE A 171 4.64 -23.46 3.70
C ILE A 171 6.07 -23.99 3.88
N VAL A 172 6.32 -24.78 4.93
CA VAL A 172 7.64 -25.36 5.21
C VAL A 172 8.14 -26.19 4.02
N ASN A 173 7.32 -27.09 3.50
CA ASN A 173 7.68 -27.93 2.35
C ASN A 173 8.06 -27.12 1.11
N ARG A 174 7.46 -25.94 0.90
CA ARG A 174 7.76 -25.09 -0.26
C ARG A 174 8.95 -24.16 -0.04
N THR A 175 9.14 -23.68 1.17
CA THR A 175 10.25 -22.75 1.48
C THR A 175 11.59 -23.48 1.63
N THR A 176 11.58 -24.76 1.96
CA THR A 176 12.80 -25.59 2.05
C THR A 176 13.31 -26.06 0.68
N ILE A 177 12.46 -26.08 -0.34
CA ILE A 177 12.86 -26.34 -1.71
C ILE A 177 13.27 -25.00 -2.32
N ASN A 178 14.48 -24.89 -2.83
CA ASN A 178 15.08 -23.67 -3.43
C ASN A 178 14.37 -23.29 -4.76
N ASN A 179 13.08 -23.03 -4.71
CA ASN A 179 12.28 -22.58 -5.83
C ASN A 179 12.18 -21.05 -5.79
N HIS A 180 12.93 -20.37 -6.65
CA HIS A 180 12.62 -18.99 -7.00
C HIS A 180 11.25 -18.97 -7.68
N PHE A 181 10.21 -18.53 -6.98
CA PHE A 181 8.91 -18.34 -7.57
C PHE A 181 8.97 -17.08 -8.46
N ASN A 182 9.03 -17.27 -9.75
CA ASN A 182 8.80 -16.20 -10.70
C ASN A 182 7.29 -16.01 -10.83
N THR A 183 6.81 -14.83 -10.47
CA THR A 183 5.46 -14.37 -10.78
C THR A 183 5.43 -13.91 -12.23
N GLU A 184 4.52 -14.45 -13.03
CA GLU A 184 4.27 -13.94 -14.37
C GLU A 184 3.33 -12.75 -14.29
N LYS A 185 3.60 -11.73 -15.10
CA LYS A 185 2.69 -10.59 -15.28
C LYS A 185 1.44 -11.08 -16.01
N VAL A 186 0.29 -10.94 -15.38
CA VAL A 186 -1.02 -11.38 -15.93
C VAL A 186 -1.82 -10.20 -16.44
N PHE A 187 -1.71 -9.05 -15.76
CA PHE A 187 -2.44 -7.84 -16.09
C PHE A 187 -1.46 -6.70 -16.37
N SER A 188 -1.83 -5.83 -17.30
CA SER A 188 -1.17 -4.54 -17.47
C SER A 188 -1.86 -3.46 -16.64
N LYS A 189 -1.18 -2.36 -16.39
CA LYS A 189 -1.72 -1.19 -15.73
C LYS A 189 -3.02 -0.69 -16.40
N GLU A 190 -3.03 -0.64 -17.74
CA GLU A 190 -4.19 -0.22 -18.53
C GLU A 190 -5.36 -1.18 -18.35
N SER A 191 -5.11 -2.48 -18.24
CA SER A 191 -6.13 -3.49 -17.98
C SER A 191 -6.80 -3.27 -16.63
N ILE A 192 -6.03 -2.97 -15.58
CA ILE A 192 -6.57 -2.66 -14.26
C ILE A 192 -7.45 -1.41 -14.29
N ILE A 193 -6.99 -0.33 -14.93
CA ILE A 193 -7.78 0.91 -15.09
C ILE A 193 -9.09 0.63 -15.85
N ASN A 194 -9.04 -0.19 -16.90
CA ASN A 194 -10.23 -0.57 -17.64
C ASN A 194 -11.22 -1.36 -16.78
N PHE A 195 -10.75 -2.30 -15.95
CA PHE A 195 -11.59 -3.02 -15.00
C PHE A 195 -12.18 -2.10 -13.94
N GLN A 196 -11.43 -1.15 -13.41
CA GLN A 196 -11.92 -0.14 -12.48
C GLN A 196 -13.06 0.67 -13.11
N ASN A 197 -12.88 1.12 -14.35
CA ASN A 197 -13.92 1.87 -15.08
C ASN A 197 -15.15 1.01 -15.37
N LEU A 198 -14.97 -0.29 -15.64
CA LEU A 198 -16.08 -1.22 -15.84
C LEU A 198 -16.87 -1.44 -14.56
N THR A 199 -16.19 -1.63 -13.44
CA THR A 199 -16.82 -1.83 -12.12
C THR A 199 -17.74 -0.67 -11.75
N LEU A 200 -17.35 0.57 -12.04
CA LEU A 200 -18.17 1.77 -11.79
C LEU A 200 -19.44 1.84 -12.67
N ARG A 201 -19.54 1.05 -13.75
CA ARG A 201 -20.70 1.03 -14.65
C ARG A 201 -21.68 -0.09 -14.34
N VAL A 202 -21.39 -0.96 -13.39
CA VAL A 202 -22.28 -2.04 -12.98
C VAL A 202 -23.48 -1.40 -12.26
N PRO A 203 -24.73 -1.57 -12.77
CA PRO A 203 -25.90 -1.01 -12.11
C PRO A 203 -26.16 -1.72 -10.80
N ILE A 204 -26.50 -0.95 -9.76
CA ILE A 204 -26.96 -1.47 -8.48
C ILE A 204 -28.48 -1.59 -8.56
N SER A 205 -29.02 -2.78 -8.28
CA SER A 205 -30.47 -2.97 -8.21
C SER A 205 -31.03 -2.23 -6.98
N GLU A 206 -32.08 -1.44 -7.19
CA GLU A 206 -32.90 -0.91 -6.10
C GLU A 206 -33.79 -2.05 -5.56
N ASN A 207 -33.31 -2.77 -4.53
CA ASN A 207 -34.12 -3.74 -3.77
C ASN A 207 -34.27 -3.26 -2.34
#